data_24c7ccceb664ea325dd5267a9d758b91
#
_entry.id   24c7ccceb664ea325dd5267a9d758b91
#
_cell.length_a   1.000
_cell.length_b   1.000
_cell.length_c   1.000
_cell.angle_alpha   90.00
_cell.angle_beta   90.00
_cell.angle_gamma   90.00
#
_symmetry.space_group_name_H-M   'P 1'
#
loop_
_entity.id
_entity.type
_entity.pdbx_description
1 polymer ?
#
loop_
_entity_poly.entity_id
_entity_poly.type
_entity_poly.pdbx_seq_one_letter_code
_entity_poly.pdbx_strand_id
1 'polypeptide(L)'
;FTIYDAIIPEGGGGPVASFKKYFIRFRLIISEPESDKLLFCHDYNAEGKAVVVRFPVHTLGDSIAWFSYVERFQLKHKCELYCAVSPWFADIVKDQYPQIKFISREEAEKINSYANYNIGLWGLDNTTHQPVDHRYIGLHKLAARILGVDPEEMPPRFNLSAPRKIKEKYVCIAVQSTSLAKMWNNPVGWRIVVDFLKQKGYRVLCIDKASFTGKAGTYTYMPPNAEDFTGDRPLQERIDLIKDADFFIGLSSGLSWLAWGCRVPIVMISGFTAPWNEF
;
A
#
# COMPACT_ATOMS: atom_id res chain seq x y z
N PHE A 1 2.32 27.07 20.35
CA PHE A 1 3.08 27.93 19.43
C PHE A 1 2.31 28.10 18.12
N THR A 2 2.55 29.22 17.41
CA THR A 2 1.93 29.53 16.12
C THR A 2 2.76 28.90 14.99
N ILE A 3 2.12 28.13 14.11
CA ILE A 3 2.76 27.54 12.93
C ILE A 3 2.66 28.49 11.73
N TYR A 4 1.57 29.22 11.65
CA TYR A 4 1.29 30.17 10.58
C TYR A 4 0.50 31.36 11.15
N ASP A 5 0.87 32.53 10.74
CA ASP A 5 0.20 33.78 11.07
C ASP A 5 0.21 34.68 9.83
N ALA A 6 -0.93 35.26 9.46
CA ALA A 6 -1.04 36.14 8.31
C ALA A 6 -2.27 37.04 8.43
N ILE A 7 -2.15 38.27 7.92
CA ILE A 7 -3.26 39.18 7.71
C ILE A 7 -3.88 38.88 6.35
N ILE A 8 -5.19 38.57 6.34
CA ILE A 8 -5.96 38.36 5.11
C ILE A 8 -6.63 39.68 4.75
N PRO A 9 -6.36 40.27 3.57
CA PRO A 9 -6.99 41.52 3.16
C PRO A 9 -8.50 41.33 2.97
N GLU A 10 -9.26 42.44 3.06
CA GLU A 10 -10.70 42.43 2.85
C GLU A 10 -11.06 41.86 1.46
N GLY A 11 -12.03 40.94 1.43
CA GLY A 11 -12.37 40.18 0.22
C GLY A 11 -11.34 39.14 -0.20
N GLY A 12 -10.24 38.98 0.53
CA GLY A 12 -9.24 37.96 0.32
C GLY A 12 -9.66 36.63 0.95
N GLY A 13 -9.13 35.53 0.41
CA GLY A 13 -9.31 34.19 0.94
C GLY A 13 -8.47 33.20 0.15
N GLY A 14 -8.18 32.07 0.74
CA GLY A 14 -7.41 31.03 0.06
C GLY A 14 -6.96 29.92 1.01
N PRO A 15 -6.38 28.84 0.48
CA PRO A 15 -5.85 27.78 1.29
C PRO A 15 -4.62 28.25 2.07
N VAL A 16 -4.54 27.86 3.32
CA VAL A 16 -3.35 28.00 4.15
C VAL A 16 -2.62 26.67 4.19
N ALA A 17 -1.33 26.67 3.87
CA ALA A 17 -0.50 25.47 3.86
C ALA A 17 0.70 25.63 4.80
N SER A 18 0.96 24.65 5.63
CA SER A 18 2.20 24.54 6.39
C SER A 18 3.36 24.06 5.53
N PHE A 19 4.58 24.51 5.81
CA PHE A 19 5.78 24.11 5.06
C PHE A 19 6.16 22.65 5.23
N LYS A 20 5.63 21.99 6.27
CA LYS A 20 5.83 20.55 6.53
C LYS A 20 4.60 19.98 7.23
N LYS A 21 4.50 18.67 7.25
CA LYS A 21 3.43 17.96 7.93
C LYS A 21 3.65 17.93 9.44
N TYR A 22 2.65 18.36 10.20
CA TYR A 22 2.62 18.28 11.65
C TYR A 22 1.49 17.35 12.10
N PHE A 23 1.73 16.47 13.06
CA PHE A 23 0.75 15.49 13.58
C PHE A 23 0.21 15.95 14.93
N ILE A 24 -0.31 17.16 14.98
CA ILE A 24 -0.89 17.79 16.17
C ILE A 24 -2.35 18.16 15.89
N ARG A 25 -3.09 18.44 16.95
CA ARG A 25 -4.40 19.07 16.80
C ARG A 25 -4.20 20.52 16.36
N PHE A 26 -4.58 20.80 15.14
CA PHE A 26 -4.58 22.17 14.64
C PHE A 26 -5.73 22.93 15.24
N ARG A 27 -5.44 24.17 15.65
CA ARG A 27 -6.45 25.17 15.94
C ARG A 27 -6.31 26.28 14.90
N LEU A 28 -7.41 26.58 14.22
CA LEU A 28 -7.53 27.75 13.35
C LEU A 28 -8.27 28.83 14.13
N ILE A 29 -7.67 30.02 14.23
CA ILE A 29 -8.27 31.20 14.83
C ILE A 29 -8.30 32.27 13.77
N ILE A 30 -9.43 32.91 13.58
CA ILE A 30 -9.58 34.11 12.76
C ILE A 30 -10.11 35.20 13.64
N SER A 31 -9.40 36.32 13.74
CA SER A 31 -9.79 37.52 14.49
C SER A 31 -9.74 38.76 13.62
N GLU A 32 -10.41 39.80 14.07
CA GLU A 32 -10.40 41.12 13.46
C GLU A 32 -9.07 41.83 13.81
N PRO A 33 -8.30 42.31 12.82
CA PRO A 33 -6.93 42.79 13.07
C PRO A 33 -6.82 43.96 14.08
N GLU A 34 -7.81 44.84 14.11
CA GLU A 34 -7.76 46.06 14.93
C GLU A 34 -8.31 45.87 16.36
N SER A 35 -9.19 44.89 16.55
CA SER A 35 -9.93 44.71 17.82
C SER A 35 -9.62 43.43 18.52
N ASP A 36 -8.84 42.51 17.91
CA ASP A 36 -8.63 41.13 18.34
C ASP A 36 -9.95 40.36 18.56
N LYS A 37 -11.06 40.86 18.07
CA LYS A 37 -12.35 40.20 18.19
C LYS A 37 -12.33 38.89 17.45
N LEU A 38 -12.64 37.82 18.18
CA LEU A 38 -12.71 36.46 17.61
C LEU A 38 -13.89 36.40 16.62
N LEU A 39 -13.58 36.07 15.35
CA LEU A 39 -14.56 35.86 14.27
C LEU A 39 -14.84 34.38 14.06
N PHE A 40 -13.80 33.54 14.18
CA PHE A 40 -13.93 32.10 13.98
C PHE A 40 -12.85 31.35 14.78
N CYS A 41 -13.22 30.20 15.33
CA CYS A 41 -12.29 29.28 15.97
C CYS A 41 -12.69 27.84 15.63
N HIS A 42 -11.73 27.05 15.18
CA HIS A 42 -11.94 25.64 14.86
C HIS A 42 -10.76 24.79 15.30
N ASP A 43 -11.04 23.78 16.11
CA ASP A 43 -10.09 22.72 16.45
C ASP A 43 -10.28 21.53 15.50
N TYR A 44 -9.19 21.05 14.93
CA TYR A 44 -9.25 19.84 14.11
C TYR A 44 -9.75 18.66 14.95
N ASN A 45 -10.90 18.13 14.57
CA ASN A 45 -11.48 16.93 15.15
C ASN A 45 -12.24 16.14 14.07
N ALA A 46 -11.72 14.99 13.71
CA ALA A 46 -12.32 14.13 12.68
C ALA A 46 -13.36 13.15 13.22
N GLU A 47 -13.58 13.07 14.53
CA GLU A 47 -14.51 12.13 15.13
C GLU A 47 -15.94 12.33 14.57
N GLY A 48 -16.53 11.25 14.04
CA GLY A 48 -17.84 11.25 13.40
C GLY A 48 -17.92 12.07 12.09
N LYS A 49 -16.80 12.57 11.57
CA LYS A 49 -16.77 13.34 10.32
C LYS A 49 -16.37 12.47 9.14
N ALA A 50 -16.86 12.82 7.95
CA ALA A 50 -16.47 12.19 6.70
C ALA A 50 -15.00 12.51 6.37
N VAL A 51 -14.16 11.50 6.27
CA VAL A 51 -12.77 11.61 5.85
C VAL A 51 -12.52 10.73 4.64
N VAL A 52 -11.86 11.28 3.62
CA VAL A 52 -11.50 10.55 2.41
C VAL A 52 -10.00 10.27 2.40
N VAL A 53 -9.62 9.02 2.27
CA VAL A 53 -8.24 8.58 2.01
C VAL A 53 -8.16 8.04 0.60
N ARG A 54 -7.24 8.57 -0.20
CA ARG A 54 -7.05 8.20 -1.60
C ARG A 54 -5.71 7.51 -1.82
N PHE A 55 -5.73 6.47 -2.65
CA PHE A 55 -4.54 5.83 -3.19
C PHE A 55 -4.41 6.22 -4.66
N PRO A 56 -3.62 7.25 -4.99
CA PRO A 56 -3.49 7.73 -6.37
C PRO A 56 -2.78 6.72 -7.28
N VAL A 57 -2.02 5.79 -6.70
CA VAL A 57 -1.31 4.71 -7.41
C VAL A 57 -2.11 3.41 -7.29
N HIS A 58 -2.30 2.71 -8.41
CA HIS A 58 -3.10 1.50 -8.51
C HIS A 58 -2.24 0.23 -8.65
N THR A 59 -1.09 0.16 -7.98
CA THR A 59 -0.26 -1.05 -7.96
C THR A 59 -0.65 -1.95 -6.79
N LEU A 60 -0.48 -3.26 -6.98
CA LEU A 60 -0.85 -4.25 -5.97
C LEU A 60 0.01 -4.09 -4.70
N GLY A 61 1.34 -3.95 -4.88
CA GLY A 61 2.26 -3.84 -3.74
C GLY A 61 1.99 -2.62 -2.88
N ASP A 62 1.85 -1.44 -3.49
CA ASP A 62 1.59 -0.20 -2.78
C ASP A 62 0.25 -0.25 -2.03
N SER A 63 -0.80 -0.76 -2.67
CA SER A 63 -2.12 -0.89 -2.03
C SER A 63 -2.06 -1.78 -0.79
N ILE A 64 -1.39 -2.93 -0.88
CA ILE A 64 -1.23 -3.85 0.25
C ILE A 64 -0.38 -3.21 1.36
N ALA A 65 0.75 -2.61 0.99
CA ALA A 65 1.68 -2.01 1.96
C ALA A 65 1.02 -0.89 2.78
N TRP A 66 0.14 -0.08 2.18
CA TRP A 66 -0.39 1.12 2.80
C TRP A 66 -1.71 0.92 3.56
N PHE A 67 -2.48 -0.09 3.19
CA PHE A 67 -3.89 -0.15 3.58
C PHE A 67 -4.12 -0.32 5.09
N SER A 68 -3.30 -1.10 5.78
CA SER A 68 -3.45 -1.33 7.22
C SER A 68 -3.38 -0.04 8.06
N TYR A 69 -2.66 0.95 7.57
CA TYR A 69 -2.53 2.25 8.25
C TYR A 69 -3.76 3.13 8.07
N VAL A 70 -4.59 2.85 7.06
CA VAL A 70 -5.91 3.47 6.89
C VAL A 70 -6.84 3.03 8.02
N GLU A 71 -6.83 1.75 8.39
CA GLU A 71 -7.56 1.25 9.54
C GLU A 71 -7.07 1.89 10.84
N ARG A 72 -5.74 1.94 11.06
CA ARG A 72 -5.18 2.62 12.24
C ARG A 72 -5.62 4.08 12.34
N PHE A 73 -5.69 4.77 11.21
CA PHE A 73 -6.19 6.14 11.15
C PHE A 73 -7.66 6.21 11.56
N GLN A 74 -8.49 5.34 11.02
CA GLN A 74 -9.91 5.28 11.34
C GLN A 74 -10.15 5.02 12.85
N LEU A 75 -9.45 4.04 13.42
CA LEU A 75 -9.54 3.70 14.84
C LEU A 75 -9.06 4.85 15.74
N LYS A 76 -7.98 5.52 15.36
CA LYS A 76 -7.42 6.66 16.10
C LYS A 76 -8.37 7.86 16.11
N HIS A 77 -8.98 8.17 14.98
CA HIS A 77 -9.79 9.38 14.81
C HIS A 77 -11.29 9.14 14.91
N LYS A 78 -11.73 7.88 14.92
CA LYS A 78 -13.16 7.48 14.98
C LYS A 78 -14.01 8.17 13.94
N CYS A 79 -13.44 8.43 12.76
CA CYS A 79 -14.08 9.12 11.65
C CYS A 79 -14.94 8.17 10.83
N GLU A 80 -15.86 8.73 10.06
CA GLU A 80 -16.54 8.04 8.98
C GLU A 80 -15.57 7.99 7.78
N LEU A 81 -14.90 6.87 7.56
CA LEU A 81 -13.79 6.76 6.64
C LEU A 81 -14.20 6.19 5.30
N TYR A 82 -13.93 6.92 4.24
CA TYR A 82 -14.07 6.54 2.85
C TYR A 82 -12.67 6.31 2.26
N CYS A 83 -12.45 5.12 1.69
CA CYS A 83 -11.16 4.74 1.11
C CYS A 83 -11.30 4.55 -0.41
N ALA A 84 -10.69 5.45 -1.18
CA ALA A 84 -10.68 5.38 -2.62
C ALA A 84 -9.50 4.53 -3.11
N VAL A 85 -9.81 3.30 -3.50
CA VAL A 85 -8.85 2.28 -3.98
C VAL A 85 -9.37 1.62 -5.26
N SER A 86 -8.52 0.81 -5.90
CA SER A 86 -8.95 0.01 -7.04
C SER A 86 -9.99 -1.03 -6.64
N PRO A 87 -11.02 -1.30 -7.47
CA PRO A 87 -12.05 -2.30 -7.17
C PRO A 87 -11.49 -3.67 -6.85
N TRP A 88 -10.51 -4.15 -7.63
CA TRP A 88 -9.88 -5.45 -7.41
C TRP A 88 -9.17 -5.56 -6.04
N PHE A 89 -8.68 -4.43 -5.46
CA PHE A 89 -8.11 -4.42 -4.12
C PHE A 89 -9.22 -4.40 -3.05
N ALA A 90 -10.24 -3.58 -3.25
CA ALA A 90 -11.41 -3.57 -2.36
C ALA A 90 -12.01 -4.97 -2.23
N ASP A 91 -12.11 -5.72 -3.32
CA ASP A 91 -12.70 -7.07 -3.33
C ASP A 91 -11.99 -8.09 -2.43
N ILE A 92 -10.68 -7.95 -2.21
CA ILE A 92 -9.93 -8.87 -1.34
C ILE A 92 -9.86 -8.45 0.13
N VAL A 93 -10.27 -7.19 0.45
CA VAL A 93 -10.16 -6.68 1.83
C VAL A 93 -11.50 -6.28 2.44
N LYS A 94 -12.50 -5.85 1.69
CA LYS A 94 -13.72 -5.18 2.18
C LYS A 94 -14.43 -5.94 3.29
N ASP A 95 -14.53 -7.26 3.19
CA ASP A 95 -15.24 -8.10 4.16
C ASP A 95 -14.52 -8.17 5.52
N GLN A 96 -13.21 -7.87 5.55
CA GLN A 96 -12.39 -7.84 6.76
C GLN A 96 -12.38 -6.47 7.44
N TYR A 97 -12.96 -5.45 6.78
CA TYR A 97 -12.96 -4.05 7.24
C TYR A 97 -14.32 -3.38 7.07
N PRO A 98 -15.38 -3.91 7.71
CA PRO A 98 -16.75 -3.40 7.55
C PRO A 98 -16.92 -1.94 7.99
N GLN A 99 -15.99 -1.41 8.79
CA GLN A 99 -15.99 -0.03 9.26
C GLN A 99 -15.44 0.97 8.23
N ILE A 100 -14.86 0.49 7.11
CA ILE A 100 -14.30 1.33 6.05
C ILE A 100 -15.21 1.27 4.83
N LYS A 101 -15.61 2.42 4.32
CA LYS A 101 -16.40 2.53 3.08
C LYS A 101 -15.45 2.58 1.88
N PHE A 102 -15.44 1.51 1.11
CA PHE A 102 -14.66 1.45 -0.14
C PHE A 102 -15.43 2.12 -1.26
N ILE A 103 -14.77 3.04 -1.95
CA ILE A 103 -15.36 3.87 -3.00
C ILE A 103 -14.43 3.97 -4.21
N SER A 104 -15.00 4.34 -5.35
CA SER A 104 -14.23 4.70 -6.53
C SER A 104 -13.60 6.09 -6.40
N ARG A 105 -12.70 6.42 -7.32
CA ARG A 105 -12.11 7.76 -7.38
C ARG A 105 -13.17 8.82 -7.70
N GLU A 106 -14.07 8.51 -8.61
CA GLU A 106 -15.17 9.39 -9.05
C GLU A 106 -16.17 9.66 -7.92
N GLU A 107 -16.44 8.67 -7.10
CA GLU A 107 -17.28 8.84 -5.90
C GLU A 107 -16.56 9.71 -4.86
N ALA A 108 -15.25 9.53 -4.69
CA ALA A 108 -14.46 10.32 -3.74
C ALA A 108 -14.49 11.83 -4.03
N GLU A 109 -14.59 12.24 -5.31
CA GLU A 109 -14.70 13.65 -5.69
C GLU A 109 -16.05 14.28 -5.31
N LYS A 110 -17.07 13.46 -5.10
CA LYS A 110 -18.43 13.92 -4.77
C LYS A 110 -18.69 14.03 -3.28
N ILE A 111 -17.80 13.49 -2.44
CA ILE A 111 -17.97 13.50 -0.99
C ILE A 111 -17.59 14.87 -0.44
N ASN A 112 -18.53 15.52 0.23
CA ASN A 112 -18.24 16.71 1.03
C ASN A 112 -17.51 16.28 2.31
N SER A 113 -16.21 16.12 2.21
CA SER A 113 -15.36 15.59 3.28
C SER A 113 -14.82 16.68 4.17
N TYR A 114 -14.76 16.41 5.47
CA TYR A 114 -14.08 17.23 6.47
C TYR A 114 -12.56 17.27 6.27
N ALA A 115 -11.97 16.13 5.87
CA ALA A 115 -10.54 16.02 5.59
C ALA A 115 -10.26 15.04 4.45
N ASN A 116 -9.16 15.29 3.73
CA ASN A 116 -8.70 14.46 2.64
C ASN A 116 -7.22 14.12 2.83
N TYR A 117 -6.87 12.85 2.60
CA TYR A 117 -5.50 12.35 2.64
C TYR A 117 -5.17 11.61 1.35
N ASN A 118 -4.00 11.89 0.79
CA ASN A 118 -3.47 11.16 -0.36
C ASN A 118 -2.24 10.39 0.08
N ILE A 119 -2.25 9.07 -0.06
CA ILE A 119 -1.12 8.20 0.24
C ILE A 119 -0.41 7.87 -1.07
N GLY A 120 0.86 8.22 -1.18
CA GLY A 120 1.63 7.97 -2.40
C GLY A 120 3.12 8.25 -2.22
N LEU A 121 3.89 7.93 -3.24
CA LEU A 121 5.28 8.33 -3.35
C LEU A 121 5.34 9.72 -3.98
N TRP A 122 5.77 10.70 -3.22
CA TRP A 122 5.88 12.09 -3.65
C TRP A 122 7.33 12.42 -4.00
N GLY A 123 7.53 13.48 -4.77
CA GLY A 123 8.88 13.97 -5.06
C GLY A 123 9.67 14.25 -3.78
N LEU A 124 10.98 14.10 -3.82
CA LEU A 124 11.86 14.15 -2.65
C LEU A 124 11.75 15.46 -1.85
N ASP A 125 11.46 16.55 -2.53
CA ASP A 125 11.32 17.89 -1.92
C ASP A 125 9.90 18.17 -1.42
N ASN A 126 8.98 17.22 -1.57
CA ASN A 126 7.59 17.43 -1.18
C ASN A 126 7.34 17.05 0.29
N THR A 127 7.87 17.84 1.21
CA THR A 127 7.75 17.64 2.66
C THR A 127 6.35 17.90 3.21
N THR A 128 5.48 18.55 2.44
CA THR A 128 4.09 18.80 2.84
C THR A 128 3.22 17.54 2.76
N HIS A 129 3.49 16.66 1.80
CA HIS A 129 2.78 15.40 1.63
C HIS A 129 3.53 14.22 2.24
N GLN A 130 4.86 14.21 2.13
CA GLN A 130 5.73 13.14 2.56
C GLN A 130 6.68 13.64 3.65
N PRO A 131 6.37 13.38 4.94
CA PRO A 131 7.16 13.93 6.05
C PRO A 131 8.54 13.29 6.22
N VAL A 132 8.81 12.20 5.51
CA VAL A 132 10.07 11.46 5.51
C VAL A 132 10.42 11.03 4.09
N ASP A 133 11.71 10.92 3.81
CA ASP A 133 12.19 10.41 2.53
C ASP A 133 11.93 8.90 2.43
N HIS A 134 11.11 8.50 1.45
CA HIS A 134 10.74 7.10 1.23
C HIS A 134 11.91 6.16 0.93
N ARG A 135 13.07 6.69 0.54
CA ARG A 135 14.27 5.88 0.27
C ARG A 135 14.89 5.30 1.57
N TYR A 136 14.56 5.85 2.73
CA TYR A 136 15.15 5.47 4.02
C TYR A 136 14.19 4.72 4.94
N ILE A 137 12.98 4.43 4.49
CA ILE A 137 11.98 3.71 5.28
C ILE A 137 11.28 2.64 4.44
N GLY A 138 10.67 1.67 5.10
CA GLY A 138 9.83 0.67 4.45
C GLY A 138 8.63 1.31 3.76
N LEU A 139 8.25 0.78 2.60
CA LEU A 139 7.12 1.27 1.81
C LEU A 139 5.84 1.37 2.65
N HIS A 140 5.57 0.38 3.49
CA HIS A 140 4.43 0.34 4.40
C HIS A 140 4.50 1.47 5.44
N LYS A 141 5.67 1.75 6.01
CA LYS A 141 5.86 2.81 7.03
C LYS A 141 5.60 4.21 6.50
N LEU A 142 5.74 4.41 5.18
CA LEU A 142 5.44 5.69 4.55
C LEU A 142 3.98 6.10 4.75
N ALA A 143 3.04 5.17 4.57
CA ALA A 143 1.62 5.44 4.80
C ALA A 143 1.33 5.86 6.24
N ALA A 144 1.96 5.19 7.21
CA ALA A 144 1.85 5.58 8.62
C ALA A 144 2.34 7.02 8.86
N ARG A 145 3.47 7.39 8.25
CA ARG A 145 4.04 8.74 8.37
C ARG A 145 3.18 9.80 7.67
N ILE A 146 2.55 9.45 6.56
CA ILE A 146 1.61 10.37 5.88
C ILE A 146 0.34 10.57 6.70
N LEU A 147 -0.19 9.52 7.31
CA LEU A 147 -1.41 9.57 8.11
C LEU A 147 -1.19 9.98 9.58
N GLY A 148 0.06 10.05 10.05
CA GLY A 148 0.37 10.38 11.44
C GLY A 148 -0.10 9.31 12.43
N VAL A 149 0.04 8.05 12.06
CA VAL A 149 -0.27 6.88 12.90
C VAL A 149 1.00 6.10 13.23
N ASP A 150 0.88 5.14 14.12
CA ASP A 150 1.99 4.26 14.50
C ASP A 150 2.56 3.53 13.28
N PRO A 151 3.87 3.61 13.02
CA PRO A 151 4.53 2.95 11.89
C PRO A 151 4.89 1.47 12.16
N GLU A 152 4.52 0.89 13.28
CA GLU A 152 4.73 -0.54 13.53
C GLU A 152 4.15 -1.37 12.38
N GLU A 153 4.89 -2.39 11.98
CA GLU A 153 4.52 -3.24 10.85
C GLU A 153 3.19 -3.97 11.10
N MET A 154 2.29 -3.85 10.13
CA MET A 154 0.97 -4.47 10.20
C MET A 154 0.49 -4.87 8.79
N PRO A 155 0.59 -6.15 8.42
CA PRO A 155 -0.02 -6.65 7.19
C PRO A 155 -1.54 -6.49 7.19
N PRO A 156 -2.17 -6.23 6.03
CA PRO A 156 -3.63 -6.23 5.94
C PRO A 156 -4.20 -7.62 6.21
N ARG A 157 -5.45 -7.66 6.62
CA ARG A 157 -6.19 -8.92 6.76
C ARG A 157 -6.86 -9.27 5.43
N PHE A 158 -6.65 -10.51 5.01
CA PHE A 158 -7.35 -11.13 3.88
C PHE A 158 -8.28 -12.23 4.38
N ASN A 159 -9.19 -12.66 3.53
CA ASN A 159 -9.94 -13.88 3.80
C ASN A 159 -9.04 -15.11 3.56
N LEU A 160 -8.66 -15.77 4.64
CA LEU A 160 -7.80 -16.96 4.62
C LEU A 160 -8.57 -18.24 4.96
N SER A 161 -9.91 -18.20 4.94
CA SER A 161 -10.77 -19.31 5.42
C SER A 161 -10.89 -20.48 4.44
N ALA A 162 -10.49 -20.32 3.17
CA ALA A 162 -10.56 -21.40 2.19
C ALA A 162 -9.73 -22.62 2.63
N PRO A 163 -10.23 -23.85 2.46
CA PRO A 163 -9.47 -25.06 2.84
C PRO A 163 -8.22 -25.22 1.97
N ARG A 164 -7.17 -25.80 2.56
CA ARG A 164 -5.95 -26.14 1.84
C ARG A 164 -6.26 -27.14 0.70
N LYS A 165 -5.91 -26.74 -0.53
CA LYS A 165 -6.19 -27.53 -1.75
C LYS A 165 -5.05 -28.51 -2.10
N ILE A 166 -3.81 -28.12 -1.83
CA ILE A 166 -2.59 -28.92 -2.13
C ILE A 166 -2.07 -29.49 -0.82
N LYS A 167 -2.07 -30.81 -0.71
CA LYS A 167 -1.69 -31.52 0.54
C LYS A 167 -0.18 -31.62 0.69
N GLU A 168 0.53 -31.77 -0.42
CA GLU A 168 1.98 -31.88 -0.47
C GLU A 168 2.63 -30.56 -0.04
N LYS A 169 3.88 -30.60 0.38
CA LYS A 169 4.65 -29.40 0.62
C LYS A 169 4.96 -28.68 -0.69
N TYR A 170 4.78 -27.38 -0.72
CA TYR A 170 4.98 -26.58 -1.91
C TYR A 170 5.44 -25.17 -1.63
N VAL A 171 6.04 -24.57 -2.64
CA VAL A 171 6.52 -23.20 -2.67
C VAL A 171 5.84 -22.45 -3.80
N CYS A 172 5.37 -21.24 -3.55
CA CYS A 172 4.94 -20.35 -4.61
C CYS A 172 6.10 -19.47 -5.08
N ILE A 173 6.25 -19.33 -6.39
CA ILE A 173 7.24 -18.41 -6.97
C ILE A 173 6.57 -17.38 -7.89
N ALA A 174 7.14 -16.16 -7.94
CA ALA A 174 6.77 -15.12 -8.89
C ALA A 174 8.03 -14.47 -9.46
N VAL A 175 8.20 -14.58 -10.76
CA VAL A 175 9.43 -14.22 -11.47
C VAL A 175 9.29 -12.94 -12.30
N GLN A 176 8.08 -12.36 -12.33
CA GLN A 176 7.74 -11.20 -13.15
C GLN A 176 7.52 -9.93 -12.32
N SER A 177 7.82 -8.80 -12.91
CA SER A 177 7.55 -7.48 -12.36
C SER A 177 7.14 -6.50 -13.46
N THR A 178 6.39 -5.47 -13.12
CA THR A 178 6.03 -4.37 -14.03
C THR A 178 7.22 -3.49 -14.42
N SER A 179 8.28 -3.49 -13.61
CA SER A 179 9.53 -2.76 -13.86
C SER A 179 10.67 -3.70 -14.22
N LEU A 180 11.35 -3.43 -15.32
CA LEU A 180 12.54 -4.20 -15.74
C LEU A 180 13.67 -4.13 -14.70
N ALA A 181 13.80 -3.00 -13.98
CA ALA A 181 14.81 -2.82 -12.93
C ALA A 181 14.66 -3.78 -11.75
N LYS A 182 13.48 -4.39 -11.58
CA LYS A 182 13.20 -5.36 -10.51
C LYS A 182 13.46 -6.80 -10.93
N MET A 183 13.72 -7.06 -12.21
CA MET A 183 13.92 -8.43 -12.69
C MET A 183 15.27 -8.98 -12.28
N TRP A 184 15.29 -10.25 -11.90
CA TRP A 184 16.52 -10.94 -11.58
C TRP A 184 17.30 -11.26 -12.86
N ASN A 185 18.36 -10.50 -13.08
CA ASN A 185 19.21 -10.62 -14.26
C ASN A 185 20.24 -11.79 -14.14
N ASN A 186 19.73 -12.98 -13.85
CA ASN A 186 20.52 -14.21 -13.86
C ASN A 186 19.85 -15.21 -14.82
N PRO A 187 20.45 -15.53 -15.97
CA PRO A 187 19.80 -16.33 -17.01
C PRO A 187 19.49 -17.76 -16.61
N VAL A 188 20.16 -18.29 -15.59
CA VAL A 188 19.95 -19.66 -15.09
C VAL A 188 19.41 -19.73 -13.67
N GLY A 189 19.37 -18.59 -12.97
CA GLY A 189 19.08 -18.54 -11.53
C GLY A 189 17.76 -19.17 -11.16
N TRP A 190 16.67 -18.81 -11.83
CA TRP A 190 15.35 -19.39 -11.55
C TRP A 190 15.30 -20.89 -11.80
N ARG A 191 15.95 -21.38 -12.86
CA ARG A 191 16.02 -22.83 -13.13
C ARG A 191 16.74 -23.56 -12.00
N ILE A 192 17.88 -23.04 -11.54
CA ILE A 192 18.64 -23.62 -10.44
C ILE A 192 17.81 -23.66 -9.15
N VAL A 193 17.10 -22.57 -8.84
CA VAL A 193 16.22 -22.51 -7.66
C VAL A 193 15.10 -23.55 -7.74
N VAL A 194 14.42 -23.66 -8.88
CA VAL A 194 13.33 -24.64 -9.07
C VAL A 194 13.86 -26.06 -8.94
N ASP A 195 14.96 -26.39 -9.62
CA ASP A 195 15.55 -27.73 -9.59
C ASP A 195 16.01 -28.11 -8.17
N PHE A 196 16.63 -27.18 -7.44
CA PHE A 196 17.02 -27.38 -6.04
C PHE A 196 15.81 -27.67 -5.14
N LEU A 197 14.73 -26.89 -5.27
CA LEU A 197 13.52 -27.06 -4.45
C LEU A 197 12.85 -28.41 -4.75
N LYS A 198 12.79 -28.81 -6.01
CA LYS A 198 12.25 -30.12 -6.40
C LYS A 198 13.10 -31.29 -5.85
N GLN A 199 14.42 -31.16 -5.85
CA GLN A 199 15.31 -32.15 -5.21
C GLN A 199 15.07 -32.25 -3.69
N LYS A 200 14.64 -31.15 -3.04
CA LYS A 200 14.21 -31.12 -1.63
C LYS A 200 12.78 -31.62 -1.43
N GLY A 201 12.12 -32.07 -2.49
CA GLY A 201 10.77 -32.65 -2.48
C GLY A 201 9.65 -31.63 -2.41
N TYR A 202 9.88 -30.37 -2.77
CA TYR A 202 8.83 -29.37 -2.91
C TYR A 202 8.20 -29.44 -4.31
N ARG A 203 6.90 -29.25 -4.38
CA ARG A 203 6.25 -28.75 -5.58
C ARG A 203 6.55 -27.25 -5.71
N VAL A 204 6.83 -26.78 -6.92
CA VAL A 204 7.17 -25.38 -7.17
C VAL A 204 6.15 -24.79 -8.13
N LEU A 205 5.31 -23.90 -7.64
CA LEU A 205 4.17 -23.31 -8.35
C LEU A 205 4.51 -21.91 -8.81
N CYS A 206 4.58 -21.68 -10.12
CA CYS A 206 4.73 -20.33 -10.66
C CYS A 206 3.36 -19.68 -10.78
N ILE A 207 3.15 -18.58 -10.04
CA ILE A 207 1.84 -17.94 -9.90
C ILE A 207 1.75 -16.55 -10.54
N ASP A 208 2.64 -16.22 -11.44
CA ASP A 208 2.62 -14.95 -12.17
C ASP A 208 1.32 -14.74 -12.97
N LYS A 209 1.08 -13.52 -13.42
CA LYS A 209 -0.07 -13.19 -14.25
C LYS A 209 -0.05 -13.87 -15.61
N ALA A 210 1.13 -14.24 -16.13
CA ALA A 210 1.30 -14.94 -17.39
C ALA A 210 2.52 -15.84 -17.34
N SER A 211 2.52 -16.93 -18.13
CA SER A 211 3.70 -17.80 -18.27
C SER A 211 4.85 -17.15 -19.05
N PHE A 212 4.53 -16.09 -19.78
CA PHE A 212 5.46 -15.29 -20.56
C PHE A 212 5.08 -13.80 -20.51
N THR A 213 6.06 -12.95 -20.41
CA THR A 213 5.89 -11.51 -20.60
C THR A 213 7.09 -10.91 -21.31
N GLY A 214 6.86 -9.89 -22.14
CA GLY A 214 7.91 -9.16 -22.84
C GLY A 214 7.66 -7.66 -22.77
N LYS A 215 8.71 -6.89 -22.46
CA LYS A 215 8.66 -5.43 -22.45
C LYS A 215 10.01 -4.85 -22.86
N ALA A 216 9.99 -3.92 -23.82
CA ALA A 216 11.17 -3.20 -24.27
C ALA A 216 12.38 -4.12 -24.62
N GLY A 217 12.11 -5.24 -25.32
CA GLY A 217 13.13 -6.20 -25.72
C GLY A 217 13.61 -7.16 -24.62
N THR A 218 13.09 -7.03 -23.42
CA THR A 218 13.37 -7.97 -22.32
C THR A 218 12.20 -8.93 -22.15
N TYR A 219 12.52 -10.22 -22.10
CA TYR A 219 11.54 -11.30 -22.00
C TYR A 219 11.75 -12.11 -20.73
N THR A 220 10.66 -12.42 -20.07
CA THR A 220 10.64 -13.28 -18.87
C THR A 220 9.68 -14.41 -19.08
N TYR A 221 10.16 -15.61 -18.82
CA TYR A 221 9.42 -16.85 -18.96
C TYR A 221 9.23 -17.50 -17.59
N MET A 222 8.15 -18.25 -17.44
CA MET A 222 8.01 -19.17 -16.34
C MET A 222 9.23 -20.11 -16.33
N PRO A 223 9.88 -20.33 -15.18
CA PRO A 223 11.04 -21.20 -15.09
C PRO A 223 10.71 -22.62 -15.56
N PRO A 224 11.61 -23.28 -16.32
CA PRO A 224 11.46 -24.68 -16.63
C PRO A 224 11.30 -25.52 -15.36
N ASN A 225 10.54 -26.60 -15.44
CA ASN A 225 10.23 -27.51 -14.33
C ASN A 225 9.37 -26.94 -13.20
N ALA A 226 9.01 -25.65 -13.19
CA ALA A 226 7.95 -25.14 -12.32
C ALA A 226 6.57 -25.59 -12.84
N GLU A 227 5.64 -25.79 -11.93
CA GLU A 227 4.25 -26.07 -12.29
C GLU A 227 3.53 -24.77 -12.70
N ASP A 228 2.78 -24.82 -13.80
CA ASP A 228 2.08 -23.65 -14.33
C ASP A 228 0.78 -23.39 -13.58
N PHE A 229 0.84 -22.42 -12.69
CA PHE A 229 -0.30 -21.81 -12.01
C PHE A 229 -0.48 -20.34 -12.44
N THR A 230 0.10 -19.95 -13.56
CA THR A 230 0.00 -18.61 -14.12
C THR A 230 -1.41 -18.32 -14.65
N GLY A 231 -1.65 -17.10 -15.10
CA GLY A 231 -2.89 -16.66 -15.72
C GLY A 231 -3.46 -15.40 -15.06
N ASP A 232 -4.38 -14.74 -15.74
CA ASP A 232 -5.14 -13.60 -15.20
C ASP A 232 -6.30 -14.13 -14.34
N ARG A 233 -6.00 -14.44 -13.09
CA ARG A 233 -6.92 -15.06 -12.14
C ARG A 233 -7.30 -14.08 -11.04
N PRO A 234 -8.46 -14.24 -10.39
CA PRO A 234 -8.83 -13.46 -9.21
C PRO A 234 -7.73 -13.48 -8.15
N LEU A 235 -7.46 -12.34 -7.50
CA LEU A 235 -6.43 -12.26 -6.46
C LEU A 235 -6.72 -13.18 -5.26
N GLN A 236 -8.00 -13.47 -4.98
CA GLN A 236 -8.35 -14.43 -3.92
C GLN A 236 -7.81 -15.83 -4.21
N GLU A 237 -7.77 -16.27 -5.48
CA GLU A 237 -7.13 -17.55 -5.83
C GLU A 237 -5.62 -17.54 -5.54
N ARG A 238 -4.96 -16.39 -5.74
CA ARG A 238 -3.54 -16.22 -5.37
C ARG A 238 -3.34 -16.26 -3.87
N ILE A 239 -4.21 -15.60 -3.10
CA ILE A 239 -4.23 -15.66 -1.65
C ILE A 239 -4.40 -17.09 -1.17
N ASP A 240 -5.34 -17.85 -1.75
CA ASP A 240 -5.61 -19.25 -1.40
C ASP A 240 -4.42 -20.18 -1.67
N LEU A 241 -3.63 -19.89 -2.70
CA LEU A 241 -2.41 -20.64 -2.99
C LEU A 241 -1.26 -20.24 -2.06
N ILE A 242 -1.08 -18.94 -1.83
CA ILE A 242 0.05 -18.42 -1.07
C ILE A 242 -0.08 -18.79 0.41
N LYS A 243 -1.27 -18.62 1.02
CA LYS A 243 -1.47 -18.77 2.47
C LYS A 243 -1.09 -20.16 3.02
N ASP A 244 -1.14 -21.18 2.20
CA ASP A 244 -0.84 -22.56 2.56
C ASP A 244 0.53 -23.04 2.04
N ALA A 245 1.29 -22.18 1.34
CA ALA A 245 2.64 -22.45 0.89
C ALA A 245 3.62 -22.49 2.08
N ASP A 246 4.63 -23.35 2.02
CA ASP A 246 5.68 -23.40 3.05
C ASP A 246 6.47 -22.07 3.08
N PHE A 247 6.69 -21.48 1.92
CA PHE A 247 7.24 -20.14 1.74
C PHE A 247 7.00 -19.63 0.31
N PHE A 248 7.32 -18.37 0.10
CA PHE A 248 7.22 -17.69 -1.19
C PHE A 248 8.61 -17.21 -1.64
N ILE A 249 8.92 -17.30 -2.92
CA ILE A 249 10.11 -16.68 -3.51
C ILE A 249 9.68 -15.74 -4.62
N GLY A 250 10.10 -14.49 -4.57
CA GLY A 250 9.73 -13.52 -5.60
C GLY A 250 10.64 -12.31 -5.67
N LEU A 251 10.25 -11.41 -6.56
CA LEU A 251 10.89 -10.11 -6.75
C LEU A 251 10.27 -9.08 -5.82
N SER A 252 10.87 -7.88 -5.75
CA SER A 252 10.24 -6.69 -5.15
C SER A 252 9.01 -6.26 -5.96
N SER A 253 7.90 -6.99 -5.83
CA SER A 253 6.69 -6.85 -6.65
C SER A 253 5.42 -7.13 -5.85
N GLY A 254 4.26 -6.88 -6.47
CA GLY A 254 2.97 -7.00 -5.80
C GLY A 254 2.67 -8.39 -5.21
N LEU A 255 3.13 -9.48 -5.83
CA LEU A 255 2.90 -10.83 -5.30
C LEU A 255 3.73 -11.12 -4.04
N SER A 256 4.91 -10.52 -3.89
CA SER A 256 5.67 -10.58 -2.63
C SER A 256 4.94 -9.85 -1.50
N TRP A 257 4.36 -8.68 -1.79
CA TRP A 257 3.51 -7.98 -0.84
C TRP A 257 2.22 -8.74 -0.51
N LEU A 258 1.69 -9.50 -1.48
CA LEU A 258 0.54 -10.37 -1.23
C LEU A 258 0.92 -11.52 -0.27
N ALA A 259 2.11 -12.11 -0.46
CA ALA A 259 2.65 -13.13 0.44
C ALA A 259 2.90 -12.57 1.86
N TRP A 260 3.41 -11.35 1.96
CA TRP A 260 3.52 -10.64 3.24
C TRP A 260 2.16 -10.46 3.91
N GLY A 261 1.14 -10.04 3.17
CA GLY A 261 -0.24 -9.94 3.66
C GLY A 261 -0.82 -11.30 4.11
N CYS A 262 -0.43 -12.40 3.47
CA CYS A 262 -0.78 -13.76 3.88
C CYS A 262 0.05 -14.29 5.06
N ARG A 263 1.07 -13.54 5.52
CA ARG A 263 1.98 -13.91 6.62
C ARG A 263 2.79 -15.19 6.34
N VAL A 264 3.12 -15.40 5.08
CA VAL A 264 3.96 -16.54 4.64
C VAL A 264 5.42 -16.09 4.60
N PRO A 265 6.40 -16.91 5.03
CA PRO A 265 7.81 -16.60 4.90
C PRO A 265 8.20 -16.27 3.46
N ILE A 266 9.04 -15.26 3.26
CA ILE A 266 9.39 -14.75 1.93
C ILE A 266 10.90 -14.74 1.74
N VAL A 267 11.34 -15.28 0.61
CA VAL A 267 12.68 -15.05 0.07
C VAL A 267 12.57 -14.02 -1.05
N MET A 268 13.01 -12.80 -0.77
CA MET A 268 12.97 -11.69 -1.72
C MET A 268 14.25 -11.64 -2.53
N ILE A 269 14.13 -11.71 -3.87
CA ILE A 269 15.23 -11.41 -4.80
C ILE A 269 15.07 -9.95 -5.20
N SER A 270 15.90 -9.08 -4.63
CA SER A 270 15.87 -7.64 -4.88
C SER A 270 17.25 -7.11 -5.22
N GLY A 271 17.32 -6.29 -6.27
CA GLY A 271 18.48 -5.50 -6.65
C GLY A 271 18.10 -4.06 -7.00
N PHE A 272 16.80 -3.73 -6.82
CA PHE A 272 16.24 -2.42 -7.11
C PHE A 272 16.05 -1.57 -5.86
N THR A 273 15.64 -2.19 -4.77
CA THR A 273 15.40 -1.57 -3.47
C THR A 273 16.42 -2.07 -2.45
N ALA A 274 16.70 -1.24 -1.45
CA ALA A 274 17.46 -1.67 -0.30
C ALA A 274 16.56 -2.55 0.63
N PRO A 275 17.15 -3.47 1.43
CA PRO A 275 16.36 -4.36 2.30
C PRO A 275 15.37 -3.64 3.21
N TRP A 276 15.72 -2.46 3.71
CA TRP A 276 14.85 -1.66 4.58
C TRP A 276 13.67 -0.97 3.88
N ASN A 277 13.61 -0.97 2.53
CA ASN A 277 12.47 -0.42 1.78
C ASN A 277 11.33 -1.43 1.63
N GLU A 278 11.60 -2.69 1.84
CA GLU A 278 10.62 -3.78 1.81
C GLU A 278 9.95 -3.93 3.20
N PHE A 279 9.54 -5.12 3.56
CA PHE A 279 8.92 -5.47 4.83
C PHE A 279 9.85 -6.32 5.68
#